data_7ba117ef790f7714d8c3b84c065f7049
#
_entry.id   7ba117ef790f7714d8c3b84c065f7049
#
_cell.length_a   1.000
_cell.length_b   1.000
_cell.length_c   1.000
_cell.angle_alpha   90.00
_cell.angle_beta   90.00
_cell.angle_gamma   90.00
#
_symmetry.space_group_name_H-M   'P 1'
#
loop_
_entity.id
_entity.type
_entity.pdbx_description
1 polymer ?
#
loop_
_entity_poly.entity_id
_entity_poly.type
_entity_poly.pdbx_seq_one_letter_code
_entity_poly.pdbx_strand_id
1 'polypeptide(L)'
;MAIKFQYNKTSLNELNKQLKTRTRALPTLKSKESALRVEVKKAKEHSERLVAQLEAELKSYEYMARLWNEFEPGLISVTDVKLKTVKIAGVPVPSLEEMLFDVKDINLFTKPMWYADGVQILKNLAQLGIESEVYTEVSRILDYQRKKTTQKVNLYEMVQIPGYNEAIRKIKRYMEDAENLDKASQKIMKSKHNAEEEADDGN
;
A
#
# COMPACT_ATOMS: atom_id res chain seq x y z
N MET A 1 -6.51 21.13 4.04
CA MET A 1 -5.12 21.62 4.15
C MET A 1 -4.96 22.71 3.10
N ALA A 2 -4.72 23.97 3.50
CA ALA A 2 -4.56 25.06 2.54
C ALA A 2 -3.14 25.00 1.95
N ILE A 3 -3.03 25.09 0.64
CA ILE A 3 -1.75 25.16 -0.05
C ILE A 3 -1.19 26.57 0.14
N LYS A 4 0.01 26.68 0.71
CA LYS A 4 0.73 27.96 0.85
C LYS A 4 1.31 28.34 -0.51
N PHE A 5 1.09 29.58 -0.94
CA PHE A 5 1.62 30.11 -2.21
C PHE A 5 1.81 31.62 -2.11
N GLN A 6 2.60 32.15 -3.02
CA GLN A 6 2.80 33.59 -3.21
C GLN A 6 2.17 34.02 -4.55
N TYR A 7 1.75 35.29 -4.64
CA TYR A 7 1.16 35.87 -5.85
C TYR A 7 2.25 36.32 -6.82
N ASN A 8 3.05 35.37 -7.34
CA ASN A 8 4.09 35.63 -8.30
C ASN A 8 4.20 34.51 -9.36
N LYS A 9 4.88 34.83 -10.47
CA LYS A 9 5.07 33.92 -11.61
C LYS A 9 5.86 32.65 -11.25
N THR A 10 6.80 32.76 -10.30
CA THR A 10 7.61 31.62 -9.84
C THR A 10 6.76 30.62 -9.10
N SER A 11 5.93 31.07 -8.16
CA SER A 11 4.99 30.22 -7.42
C SER A 11 3.95 29.57 -8.37
N LEU A 12 3.46 30.33 -9.37
CA LEU A 12 2.57 29.79 -10.40
C LEU A 12 3.21 28.61 -11.16
N ASN A 13 4.47 28.77 -11.59
CA ASN A 13 5.19 27.72 -12.31
C ASN A 13 5.43 26.47 -11.43
N GLU A 14 5.77 26.69 -10.17
CA GLU A 14 5.96 25.61 -9.21
C GLU A 14 4.67 24.83 -8.96
N LEU A 15 3.57 25.52 -8.72
CA LEU A 15 2.26 24.87 -8.53
C LEU A 15 1.81 24.09 -9.77
N ASN A 16 2.03 24.63 -10.97
CA ASN A 16 1.76 23.92 -12.22
C ASN A 16 2.59 22.64 -12.35
N LYS A 17 3.89 22.68 -12.00
CA LYS A 17 4.77 21.51 -11.98
C LYS A 17 4.27 20.47 -10.97
N GLN A 18 3.91 20.91 -9.78
CA GLN A 18 3.36 20.08 -8.71
C GLN A 18 2.04 19.40 -9.13
N LEU A 19 1.12 20.18 -9.71
CA LEU A 19 -0.15 19.68 -10.24
C LEU A 19 0.08 18.60 -11.31
N LYS A 20 0.92 18.90 -12.31
CA LYS A 20 1.25 17.98 -13.41
C LYS A 20 1.82 16.65 -12.90
N THR A 21 2.72 16.71 -11.92
CA THR A 21 3.32 15.52 -11.30
C THR A 21 2.25 14.65 -10.63
N ARG A 22 1.33 15.25 -9.87
CA ARG A 22 0.28 14.51 -9.15
C ARG A 22 -0.79 13.96 -10.08
N THR A 23 -1.18 14.73 -11.08
CA THR A 23 -2.15 14.28 -12.10
C THR A 23 -1.60 13.09 -12.90
N ARG A 24 -0.29 13.08 -13.21
CA ARG A 24 0.35 11.94 -13.88
C ARG A 24 0.51 10.72 -12.98
N ALA A 25 0.77 10.92 -11.69
CA ALA A 25 0.95 9.83 -10.74
C ALA A 25 -0.37 9.18 -10.31
N LEU A 26 -1.49 9.91 -10.36
CA LEU A 26 -2.79 9.45 -9.88
C LEU A 26 -3.27 8.15 -10.54
N PRO A 27 -3.27 8.00 -11.89
CA PRO A 27 -3.70 6.75 -12.52
C PRO A 27 -2.83 5.55 -12.13
N THR A 28 -1.52 5.73 -12.02
CA THR A 28 -0.60 4.67 -11.57
C THR A 28 -0.89 4.25 -10.12
N LEU A 29 -1.19 5.21 -9.24
CA LEU A 29 -1.58 4.92 -7.87
C LEU A 29 -2.94 4.20 -7.79
N LYS A 30 -3.92 4.58 -8.62
CA LYS A 30 -5.21 3.88 -8.72
C LYS A 30 -5.03 2.45 -9.21
N SER A 31 -4.22 2.24 -10.25
CA SER A 31 -3.91 0.89 -10.75
C SER A 31 -3.22 0.04 -9.68
N LYS A 32 -2.26 0.62 -8.94
CA LYS A 32 -1.60 -0.08 -7.82
C LYS A 32 -2.59 -0.42 -6.70
N GLU A 33 -3.49 0.49 -6.35
CA GLU A 33 -4.54 0.24 -5.34
C GLU A 33 -5.45 -0.90 -5.75
N SER A 34 -5.92 -0.91 -7.01
CA SER A 34 -6.76 -1.96 -7.56
C SER A 34 -6.05 -3.33 -7.57
N ALA A 35 -4.79 -3.37 -7.99
CA ALA A 35 -3.98 -4.59 -7.94
C ALA A 35 -3.82 -5.10 -6.51
N LEU A 36 -3.49 -4.23 -5.56
CA LEU A 36 -3.38 -4.60 -4.15
C LEU A 36 -4.71 -5.11 -3.58
N ARG A 37 -5.84 -4.55 -3.97
CA ARG A 37 -7.17 -5.00 -3.53
C ARG A 37 -7.44 -6.44 -3.96
N VAL A 38 -7.10 -6.79 -5.19
CA VAL A 38 -7.24 -8.15 -5.72
C VAL A 38 -6.32 -9.12 -4.97
N GLU A 39 -5.06 -8.74 -4.75
CA GLU A 39 -4.10 -9.61 -4.06
C GLU A 39 -4.42 -9.79 -2.57
N VAL A 40 -4.94 -8.78 -1.88
CA VAL A 40 -5.46 -8.90 -0.50
C VAL A 40 -6.59 -9.92 -0.45
N LYS A 41 -7.53 -9.84 -1.40
CA LYS A 41 -8.65 -10.79 -1.46
C LYS A 41 -8.17 -12.23 -1.65
N LYS A 42 -7.26 -12.44 -2.62
CA LYS A 42 -6.67 -13.77 -2.88
C LYS A 42 -5.92 -14.32 -1.66
N ALA A 43 -5.09 -13.49 -1.02
CA ALA A 43 -4.34 -13.90 0.16
C ALA A 43 -5.26 -14.30 1.32
N LYS A 44 -6.36 -13.55 1.49
CA LYS A 44 -7.37 -13.82 2.52
C LYS A 44 -8.12 -15.13 2.25
N GLU A 45 -8.63 -15.31 1.03
CA GLU A 45 -9.29 -16.53 0.60
C GLU A 45 -8.37 -17.75 0.72
N HIS A 46 -7.07 -17.59 0.44
CA HIS A 46 -6.10 -18.66 0.58
C HIS A 46 -5.86 -19.02 2.04
N SER A 47 -5.66 -18.02 2.91
CA SER A 47 -5.53 -18.23 4.36
C SER A 47 -6.77 -18.94 4.94
N GLU A 48 -7.98 -18.46 4.62
CA GLU A 48 -9.23 -19.06 5.07
C GLU A 48 -9.38 -20.53 4.61
N ARG A 49 -8.92 -20.83 3.39
CA ARG A 49 -8.91 -22.21 2.86
C ARG A 49 -7.95 -23.10 3.63
N LEU A 50 -6.74 -22.63 3.92
CA LEU A 50 -5.76 -23.39 4.69
C LEU A 50 -6.24 -23.64 6.12
N VAL A 51 -6.86 -22.67 6.77
CA VAL A 51 -7.49 -22.85 8.09
C VAL A 51 -8.57 -23.92 8.04
N ALA A 52 -9.47 -23.85 7.04
CA ALA A 52 -10.53 -24.84 6.88
C ALA A 52 -9.97 -26.25 6.59
N GLN A 53 -8.89 -26.37 5.83
CA GLN A 53 -8.19 -27.63 5.60
C GLN A 53 -7.58 -28.17 6.91
N LEU A 54 -6.90 -27.34 7.67
CA LEU A 54 -6.33 -27.71 8.97
C LEU A 54 -7.41 -28.22 9.93
N GLU A 55 -8.54 -27.50 10.03
CA GLU A 55 -9.67 -27.93 10.86
C GLU A 55 -10.28 -29.26 10.40
N ALA A 56 -10.41 -29.45 9.08
CA ALA A 56 -10.93 -30.70 8.52
C ALA A 56 -9.99 -31.87 8.80
N GLU A 57 -8.67 -31.68 8.65
CA GLU A 57 -7.69 -32.71 8.99
C GLU A 57 -7.69 -33.03 10.48
N LEU A 58 -7.71 -32.03 11.36
CA LEU A 58 -7.81 -32.24 12.81
C LEU A 58 -9.04 -33.08 13.17
N LYS A 59 -10.19 -32.78 12.58
CA LYS A 59 -11.42 -33.58 12.77
C LYS A 59 -11.27 -35.01 12.26
N SER A 60 -10.57 -35.18 11.14
CA SER A 60 -10.36 -36.54 10.58
C SER A 60 -9.55 -37.45 11.51
N TYR A 61 -8.71 -36.86 12.38
CA TYR A 61 -7.91 -37.59 13.36
C TYR A 61 -8.51 -37.64 14.77
N GLU A 62 -9.73 -37.13 14.96
CA GLU A 62 -10.43 -37.14 16.27
C GLU A 62 -10.64 -38.55 16.82
N TYR A 63 -10.88 -39.54 15.95
CA TYR A 63 -11.00 -40.92 16.34
C TYR A 63 -9.72 -41.51 16.94
N MET A 64 -8.57 -40.94 16.63
CA MET A 64 -7.25 -41.33 17.18
C MET A 64 -6.91 -40.59 18.51
N ALA A 65 -7.81 -39.80 19.06
CA ALA A 65 -7.54 -38.95 20.24
C ALA A 65 -6.97 -39.76 21.44
N ARG A 66 -7.39 -40.99 21.61
CA ARG A 66 -6.85 -41.88 22.65
C ARG A 66 -5.41 -42.30 22.39
N LEU A 67 -5.04 -42.52 21.12
CA LEU A 67 -3.67 -42.89 20.73
C LEU A 67 -2.70 -41.71 20.94
N TRP A 68 -3.15 -40.48 20.71
CA TRP A 68 -2.34 -39.30 20.93
C TRP A 68 -1.93 -39.08 22.40
N ASN A 69 -2.72 -39.63 23.37
CA ASN A 69 -2.32 -39.56 24.78
C ASN A 69 -1.13 -40.47 25.10
N GLU A 70 -0.84 -41.45 24.24
CA GLU A 70 0.32 -42.36 24.37
C GLU A 70 1.54 -41.82 23.64
N PHE A 71 1.38 -40.76 22.82
CA PHE A 71 2.44 -40.17 22.02
C PHE A 71 3.39 -39.35 22.91
N GLU A 72 4.68 -39.62 22.81
CA GLU A 72 5.68 -38.93 23.63
C GLU A 72 5.80 -37.43 23.24
N PRO A 73 5.58 -36.50 24.19
CA PRO A 73 5.76 -35.08 23.91
C PRO A 73 7.23 -34.79 23.54
N GLY A 74 7.42 -33.98 22.48
CA GLY A 74 8.74 -33.59 22.02
C GLY A 74 9.48 -34.64 21.19
N LEU A 75 8.76 -35.65 20.66
CA LEU A 75 9.27 -36.58 19.66
C LEU A 75 9.54 -35.89 18.32
N ILE A 76 8.73 -34.92 17.99
CA ILE A 76 8.90 -34.05 16.83
C ILE A 76 8.89 -32.59 17.28
N SER A 77 9.79 -31.80 16.75
CA SER A 77 9.82 -30.35 16.92
C SER A 77 10.15 -29.65 15.61
N VAL A 78 9.61 -28.45 15.43
CA VAL A 78 10.00 -27.59 14.32
C VAL A 78 11.27 -26.87 14.74
N THR A 79 12.39 -27.12 14.07
CA THR A 79 13.69 -26.54 14.40
C THR A 79 13.84 -25.17 13.77
N ASP A 80 13.45 -25.04 12.50
CA ASP A 80 13.57 -23.78 11.78
C ASP A 80 12.51 -23.65 10.68
N VAL A 81 12.10 -22.43 10.40
CA VAL A 81 11.16 -22.08 9.33
C VAL A 81 11.82 -21.05 8.41
N LYS A 82 12.29 -21.51 7.27
CA LYS A 82 12.93 -20.64 6.30
C LYS A 82 11.88 -19.89 5.49
N LEU A 83 11.93 -18.56 5.57
CA LEU A 83 11.08 -17.66 4.83
C LEU A 83 11.91 -16.92 3.79
N LYS A 84 11.38 -16.87 2.55
CA LYS A 84 11.91 -15.99 1.51
C LYS A 84 11.01 -14.79 1.31
N THR A 85 11.59 -13.67 0.87
CA THR A 85 10.83 -12.46 0.54
C THR A 85 10.46 -12.48 -0.94
N VAL A 86 9.16 -12.46 -1.21
CA VAL A 86 8.59 -12.36 -2.57
C VAL A 86 7.91 -11.00 -2.72
N LYS A 87 7.90 -10.43 -3.92
CA LYS A 87 7.21 -9.17 -4.21
C LYS A 87 5.85 -9.42 -4.87
N ILE A 88 4.78 -9.07 -4.19
CA ILE A 88 3.40 -9.11 -4.70
C ILE A 88 2.91 -7.67 -4.91
N ALA A 89 2.54 -7.30 -6.13
CA ALA A 89 2.14 -5.93 -6.50
C ALA A 89 3.15 -4.85 -6.04
N GLY A 90 4.45 -5.20 -6.04
CA GLY A 90 5.53 -4.32 -5.60
C GLY A 90 5.64 -4.15 -4.08
N VAL A 91 5.00 -5.02 -3.29
CA VAL A 91 5.11 -5.08 -1.82
C VAL A 91 5.91 -6.32 -1.45
N PRO A 92 6.98 -6.21 -0.65
CA PRO A 92 7.69 -7.37 -0.14
C PRO A 92 6.83 -8.09 0.91
N VAL A 93 6.65 -9.38 0.74
CA VAL A 93 5.89 -10.26 1.64
C VAL A 93 6.68 -11.54 1.92
N PRO A 94 6.53 -12.16 3.10
CA PRO A 94 7.13 -13.45 3.37
C PRO A 94 6.44 -14.56 2.59
N SER A 95 7.18 -15.57 2.19
CA SER A 95 6.70 -16.81 1.59
C SER A 95 7.45 -17.96 2.23
N LEU A 96 6.75 -19.01 2.60
CA LEU A 96 7.36 -20.21 3.13
C LEU A 96 8.25 -20.86 2.05
N GLU A 97 9.50 -21.17 2.37
CA GLU A 97 10.43 -21.86 1.49
C GLU A 97 10.65 -23.30 1.93
N GLU A 98 10.99 -23.50 3.19
CA GLU A 98 11.31 -24.80 3.75
C GLU A 98 11.03 -24.82 5.25
N MET A 99 10.61 -25.98 5.75
CA MET A 99 10.48 -26.25 7.19
C MET A 99 11.39 -27.40 7.58
N LEU A 100 12.19 -27.17 8.59
CA LEU A 100 13.09 -28.16 9.15
C LEU A 100 12.47 -28.74 10.42
N PHE A 101 12.32 -30.06 10.41
CA PHE A 101 11.84 -30.82 11.57
C PHE A 101 12.98 -31.58 12.20
N ASP A 102 13.05 -31.54 13.51
CA ASP A 102 13.86 -32.45 14.30
C ASP A 102 12.94 -33.58 14.79
N VAL A 103 13.31 -34.80 14.47
CA VAL A 103 12.57 -36.01 14.85
C VAL A 103 13.55 -36.89 15.61
N LYS A 104 13.27 -37.14 16.88
CA LYS A 104 14.09 -38.06 17.68
C LYS A 104 14.01 -39.48 17.12
N ASP A 105 15.09 -40.22 17.26
CA ASP A 105 15.13 -41.61 16.82
C ASP A 105 14.04 -42.45 17.50
N ILE A 106 13.19 -43.04 16.70
CA ILE A 106 12.11 -43.90 17.14
C ILE A 106 12.56 -45.35 17.01
N ASN A 107 12.70 -46.04 18.14
CA ASN A 107 12.93 -47.44 18.10
C ASN A 107 11.59 -48.18 17.80
N LEU A 108 11.38 -48.50 16.55
CA LEU A 108 10.12 -49.16 16.04
C LEU A 108 9.89 -50.53 16.63
N PHE A 109 10.93 -51.17 17.28
CA PHE A 109 10.75 -52.47 17.96
C PHE A 109 10.10 -52.34 19.34
N THR A 110 10.20 -51.15 19.95
CA THR A 110 9.65 -50.88 21.28
C THR A 110 8.41 -50.01 21.29
N LYS A 111 8.10 -49.35 20.17
CA LYS A 111 6.96 -48.45 20.04
C LYS A 111 5.89 -49.03 19.10
N PRO A 112 4.62 -48.69 19.28
CA PRO A 112 3.55 -49.10 18.40
C PRO A 112 3.79 -48.67 16.94
N MET A 113 3.35 -49.45 15.98
CA MET A 113 3.58 -49.26 14.55
C MET A 113 3.00 -47.92 14.01
N TRP A 114 1.93 -47.41 14.64
CA TRP A 114 1.28 -46.18 14.27
C TRP A 114 2.12 -44.91 14.55
N TYR A 115 3.23 -45.00 15.36
CA TYR A 115 4.07 -43.87 15.68
C TYR A 115 4.71 -43.21 14.45
N ALA A 116 5.11 -43.98 13.46
CA ALA A 116 5.65 -43.48 12.20
C ALA A 116 4.60 -42.65 11.43
N ASP A 117 3.37 -43.15 11.35
CA ASP A 117 2.25 -42.44 10.74
C ASP A 117 1.88 -41.20 11.55
N GLY A 118 1.91 -41.29 12.89
CA GLY A 118 1.67 -40.16 13.80
C GLY A 118 2.66 -39.00 13.58
N VAL A 119 3.93 -39.30 13.41
CA VAL A 119 4.95 -38.27 13.09
C VAL A 119 4.65 -37.60 11.73
N GLN A 120 4.26 -38.37 10.72
CA GLN A 120 3.92 -37.81 9.40
C GLN A 120 2.67 -36.93 9.47
N ILE A 121 1.64 -37.33 10.21
CA ILE A 121 0.44 -36.54 10.47
C ILE A 121 0.80 -35.22 11.13
N LEU A 122 1.62 -35.25 12.18
CA LEU A 122 2.06 -34.04 12.88
C LEU A 122 2.87 -33.11 11.97
N LYS A 123 3.73 -33.64 11.10
CA LYS A 123 4.45 -32.83 10.10
C LYS A 123 3.49 -32.11 9.17
N ASN A 124 2.50 -32.83 8.64
CA ASN A 124 1.52 -32.26 7.72
C ASN A 124 0.67 -31.18 8.41
N LEU A 125 0.18 -31.44 9.63
CA LEU A 125 -0.58 -30.46 10.40
C LEU A 125 0.25 -29.23 10.75
N ALA A 126 1.51 -29.40 11.16
CA ALA A 126 2.42 -28.30 11.44
C ALA A 126 2.69 -27.47 10.18
N GLN A 127 2.89 -28.11 9.04
CA GLN A 127 3.08 -27.44 7.76
C GLN A 127 1.85 -26.60 7.38
N LEU A 128 0.64 -27.18 7.42
CA LEU A 128 -0.60 -26.44 7.14
C LEU A 128 -0.81 -25.28 8.12
N GLY A 129 -0.53 -25.50 9.41
CA GLY A 129 -0.66 -24.45 10.43
C GLY A 129 0.26 -23.28 10.16
N ILE A 130 1.55 -23.52 9.93
CA ILE A 130 2.53 -22.46 9.65
C ILE A 130 2.25 -21.78 8.32
N GLU A 131 1.86 -22.53 7.29
CA GLU A 131 1.49 -21.95 6.00
C GLU A 131 0.28 -21.04 6.13
N SER A 132 -0.74 -21.41 6.89
CA SER A 132 -1.92 -20.56 7.15
C SER A 132 -1.55 -19.27 7.87
N GLU A 133 -0.62 -19.34 8.82
CA GLU A 133 -0.14 -18.16 9.57
C GLU A 133 0.69 -17.23 8.67
N VAL A 134 1.56 -17.77 7.83
CA VAL A 134 2.32 -16.99 6.83
C VAL A 134 1.37 -16.26 5.88
N TYR A 135 0.33 -16.91 5.35
CA TYR A 135 -0.64 -16.24 4.46
C TYR A 135 -1.52 -15.24 5.19
N THR A 136 -1.80 -15.45 6.47
CA THR A 136 -2.49 -14.45 7.31
C THR A 136 -1.64 -13.19 7.45
N GLU A 137 -0.34 -13.33 7.69
CA GLU A 137 0.59 -12.21 7.76
C GLU A 137 0.75 -11.51 6.40
N VAL A 138 0.83 -12.27 5.31
CA VAL A 138 0.84 -11.73 3.93
C VAL A 138 -0.41 -10.86 3.70
N SER A 139 -1.59 -11.37 4.05
CA SER A 139 -2.85 -10.64 3.93
C SER A 139 -2.82 -9.32 4.72
N ARG A 140 -2.30 -9.35 5.94
CA ARG A 140 -2.16 -8.17 6.82
C ARG A 140 -1.23 -7.12 6.23
N ILE A 141 -0.06 -7.53 5.72
CA ILE A 141 0.93 -6.63 5.10
C ILE A 141 0.34 -5.99 3.84
N LEU A 142 -0.30 -6.78 2.98
CA LEU A 142 -0.91 -6.29 1.75
C LEU A 142 -2.07 -5.32 2.04
N ASP A 143 -2.93 -5.61 3.02
CA ASP A 143 -4.05 -4.73 3.39
C ASP A 143 -3.54 -3.40 3.97
N TYR A 144 -2.49 -3.43 4.78
CA TYR A 144 -1.86 -2.20 5.28
C TYR A 144 -1.33 -1.33 4.13
N GLN A 145 -0.64 -1.93 3.16
CA GLN A 145 -0.13 -1.20 2.00
C GLN A 145 -1.26 -0.70 1.07
N ARG A 146 -2.32 -1.49 0.92
CA ARG A 146 -3.53 -1.06 0.23
C ARG A 146 -4.13 0.17 0.89
N LYS A 147 -4.37 0.13 2.21
CA LYS A 147 -4.92 1.27 2.98
C LYS A 147 -4.07 2.53 2.81
N LYS A 148 -2.75 2.42 2.91
CA LYS A 148 -1.83 3.55 2.66
C LYS A 148 -1.94 4.09 1.23
N THR A 149 -2.05 3.20 0.25
CA THR A 149 -2.19 3.60 -1.16
C THR A 149 -3.53 4.29 -1.39
N THR A 150 -4.64 3.78 -0.84
CA THR A 150 -5.97 4.40 -0.90
C THR A 150 -5.96 5.79 -0.26
N GLN A 151 -5.34 5.95 0.91
CA GLN A 151 -5.19 7.27 1.56
C GLN A 151 -4.44 8.24 0.66
N LYS A 152 -3.38 7.80 -0.02
CA LYS A 152 -2.59 8.63 -0.93
C LYS A 152 -3.38 9.00 -2.19
N VAL A 153 -4.16 8.09 -2.75
CA VAL A 153 -5.07 8.35 -3.88
C VAL A 153 -6.09 9.42 -3.49
N ASN A 154 -6.78 9.23 -2.36
CA ASN A 154 -7.78 10.18 -1.86
C ASN A 154 -7.17 11.56 -1.58
N LEU A 155 -5.97 11.61 -0.99
CA LEU A 155 -5.25 12.87 -0.76
C LEU A 155 -4.97 13.61 -2.06
N TYR A 156 -4.53 12.91 -3.10
CA TYR A 156 -4.24 13.52 -4.40
C TYR A 156 -5.53 13.98 -5.08
N GLU A 157 -6.54 13.12 -5.13
CA GLU A 157 -7.76 13.36 -5.90
C GLU A 157 -8.68 14.39 -5.25
N MET A 158 -8.89 14.30 -3.94
CA MET A 158 -9.88 15.11 -3.23
C MET A 158 -9.31 16.41 -2.63
N VAL A 159 -8.01 16.45 -2.36
CA VAL A 159 -7.42 17.59 -1.63
C VAL A 159 -6.38 18.31 -2.47
N GLN A 160 -5.34 17.60 -2.93
CA GLN A 160 -4.19 18.26 -3.54
C GLN A 160 -4.48 18.78 -4.94
N ILE A 161 -5.03 17.97 -5.83
CA ILE A 161 -5.32 18.40 -7.22
C ILE A 161 -6.33 19.55 -7.23
N PRO A 162 -7.48 19.49 -6.55
CA PRO A 162 -8.39 20.64 -6.47
C PRO A 162 -7.75 21.87 -5.83
N GLY A 163 -6.98 21.67 -4.74
CA GLY A 163 -6.31 22.77 -4.06
C GLY A 163 -5.25 23.47 -4.92
N TYR A 164 -4.48 22.73 -5.72
CA TYR A 164 -3.54 23.35 -6.68
C TYR A 164 -4.28 24.10 -7.78
N ASN A 165 -5.36 23.57 -8.33
CA ASN A 165 -6.16 24.25 -9.34
C ASN A 165 -6.72 25.58 -8.81
N GLU A 166 -7.23 25.58 -7.58
CA GLU A 166 -7.74 26.80 -6.96
C GLU A 166 -6.64 27.84 -6.71
N ALA A 167 -5.48 27.41 -6.19
CA ALA A 167 -4.34 28.29 -5.95
C ALA A 167 -3.82 28.92 -7.26
N ILE A 168 -3.68 28.10 -8.32
CA ILE A 168 -3.28 28.55 -9.65
C ILE A 168 -4.26 29.58 -10.20
N ARG A 169 -5.56 29.35 -10.03
CA ARG A 169 -6.61 30.28 -10.48
C ARG A 169 -6.51 31.63 -9.75
N LYS A 170 -6.27 31.60 -8.41
CA LYS A 170 -6.10 32.81 -7.60
C LYS A 170 -4.87 33.62 -8.02
N ILE A 171 -3.74 32.95 -8.26
CA ILE A 171 -2.52 33.64 -8.72
C ILE A 171 -2.71 34.26 -10.10
N LYS A 172 -3.29 33.53 -11.05
CA LYS A 172 -3.56 34.04 -12.41
C LYS A 172 -4.43 35.28 -12.36
N ARG A 173 -5.53 35.23 -11.62
CA ARG A 173 -6.43 36.38 -11.48
C ARG A 173 -5.73 37.60 -10.90
N TYR A 174 -4.95 37.40 -9.84
CA TYR A 174 -4.16 38.51 -9.26
C TYR A 174 -3.17 39.11 -10.27
N MET A 175 -2.49 38.27 -11.05
CA MET A 175 -1.55 38.77 -12.08
C MET A 175 -2.27 39.50 -13.21
N GLU A 176 -3.43 39.04 -13.63
CA GLU A 176 -4.29 39.72 -14.63
C GLU A 176 -4.78 41.08 -14.10
N ASP A 177 -5.22 41.13 -12.85
CA ASP A 177 -5.65 42.37 -12.21
C ASP A 177 -4.49 43.40 -12.10
N ALA A 178 -3.29 42.93 -11.69
CA ALA A 178 -2.10 43.77 -11.63
C ALA A 178 -1.69 44.32 -13.03
N GLU A 179 -1.71 43.46 -14.06
CA GLU A 179 -1.40 43.89 -15.44
C GLU A 179 -2.43 44.91 -15.97
N ASN A 180 -3.70 44.74 -15.65
CA ASN A 180 -4.74 45.71 -16.02
C ASN A 180 -4.56 47.04 -15.33
N LEU A 181 -4.18 47.05 -14.05
CA LEU A 181 -3.83 48.29 -13.31
C LEU A 181 -2.62 48.99 -13.93
N ASP A 182 -1.57 48.26 -14.27
CA ASP A 182 -0.38 48.84 -14.93
C ASP A 182 -0.74 49.45 -16.29
N LYS A 183 -1.54 48.76 -17.11
CA LYS A 183 -2.03 49.29 -18.39
C LYS A 183 -2.88 50.54 -18.22
N ALA A 184 -3.76 50.58 -17.23
CA ALA A 184 -4.58 51.77 -16.92
C ALA A 184 -3.70 52.94 -16.46
N SER A 185 -2.73 52.69 -15.61
CA SER A 185 -1.76 53.71 -15.17
C SER A 185 -0.95 54.29 -16.33
N GLN A 186 -0.45 53.41 -17.21
CA GLN A 186 0.28 53.85 -18.41
C GLN A 186 -0.60 54.69 -19.34
N LYS A 187 -1.87 54.35 -19.49
CA LYS A 187 -2.81 55.14 -20.31
C LYS A 187 -3.07 56.51 -19.73
N ILE A 188 -3.21 56.61 -18.39
CA ILE A 188 -3.39 57.90 -17.71
C ILE A 188 -2.13 58.79 -17.86
N MET A 189 -0.92 58.17 -17.70
CA MET A 189 0.33 58.90 -17.89
C MET A 189 0.47 59.44 -19.32
N LYS A 190 0.18 58.62 -20.34
CA LYS A 190 0.21 59.07 -21.72
C LYS A 190 -0.80 60.19 -22.00
N SER A 191 -2.02 60.10 -21.48
CA SER A 191 -3.01 61.17 -21.67
C SER A 191 -2.64 62.46 -21.01
N LYS A 192 -1.95 62.45 -19.84
CA LYS A 192 -1.41 63.66 -19.20
C LYS A 192 -0.25 64.26 -19.97
N HIS A 193 0.67 63.43 -20.45
CA HIS A 193 1.81 63.90 -21.24
C HIS A 193 1.32 64.57 -22.55
N ASN A 194 0.41 63.97 -23.27
CA ASN A 194 -0.16 64.57 -24.47
C ASN A 194 -0.89 65.89 -24.17
N ALA A 195 -1.59 66.00 -23.02
CA ALA A 195 -2.26 67.26 -22.63
C ALA A 195 -1.26 68.36 -22.22
N GLU A 196 -0.12 67.99 -21.66
CA GLU A 196 0.99 68.92 -21.33
C GLU A 196 1.71 69.40 -22.60
N GLU A 197 1.95 68.52 -23.59
CA GLU A 197 2.51 68.91 -24.89
C GLU A 197 1.58 69.87 -25.67
N GLU A 198 0.25 69.55 -25.71
CA GLU A 198 -0.73 70.44 -26.34
C GLU A 198 -0.84 71.80 -25.63
N ALA A 199 -0.57 71.87 -24.36
CA ALA A 199 -0.55 73.21 -23.60
C ALA A 199 0.72 73.98 -23.82
N ASP A 200 1.86 73.37 -24.10
CA ASP A 200 3.16 74.01 -24.35
C ASP A 200 3.27 74.49 -25.81
N ASP A 201 2.70 73.81 -26.78
CA ASP A 201 2.63 74.18 -28.21
C ASP A 201 1.63 75.34 -28.46
N GLY A 202 0.74 75.62 -27.50
CA GLY A 202 -0.32 76.66 -27.61
C GLY A 202 0.07 78.02 -27.02
N ASN A 203 1.33 78.26 -26.52
CA ASN A 203 1.78 79.45 -25.90
C ASN A 203 3.01 80.02 -26.66
#